data_bb4be97aa8aca6b38b0fbee9c81e136b
#
_entry.id   bb4be97aa8aca6b38b0fbee9c81e136b
#
_cell.length_a   1.000
_cell.length_b   1.000
_cell.length_c   1.000
_cell.angle_alpha   90.00
_cell.angle_beta   90.00
_cell.angle_gamma   90.00
#
_symmetry.space_group_name_H-M   'P 1'
#
loop_
_entity.id
_entity.type
_entity.pdbx_description
1 polymer ?
#
loop_
_entity_poly.entity_id
_entity_poly.type
_entity_poly.pdbx_seq_one_letter_code
_entity_poly.pdbx_strand_id
1 'polypeptide(L)'
;MSKGISFYVNFHIKEEYIDKWKKAALQVLESMKAEDAFISAYLHRDANDPTHFTLYEKWNESSMETFMKNQLKGKSYRKEYENQLPKWSKCPRTFSNLEPLQEWHK
;
A
#
# COMPACT_ATOMS: atom_id res chain seq x y z
N MET A 1 -23.88 -6.11 -2.39
CA MET A 1 -22.86 -6.48 -1.43
C MET A 1 -21.47 -6.22 -1.99
N SER A 2 -20.71 -5.45 -1.28
CA SER A 2 -19.36 -5.14 -1.73
C SER A 2 -18.47 -6.37 -1.67
N LYS A 3 -17.80 -6.65 -2.74
CA LYS A 3 -16.80 -7.73 -2.76
C LYS A 3 -15.44 -7.20 -2.42
N GLY A 4 -15.14 -6.01 -2.86
CA GLY A 4 -13.89 -5.40 -2.54
C GLY A 4 -12.68 -6.30 -2.68
N ILE A 5 -11.52 -5.73 -2.43
CA ILE A 5 -10.29 -6.50 -2.39
C ILE A 5 -9.54 -6.16 -1.11
N SER A 6 -8.77 -7.11 -0.64
CA SER A 6 -7.84 -6.92 0.47
C SER A 6 -6.49 -7.43 0.04
N PHE A 7 -5.45 -6.72 0.41
CA PHE A 7 -4.11 -7.17 0.04
C PHE A 7 -3.08 -6.65 1.03
N TYR A 8 -1.94 -7.27 0.99
CA TYR A 8 -0.82 -6.98 1.86
C TYR A 8 0.34 -6.55 0.99
N VAL A 9 0.99 -5.46 1.35
CA VAL A 9 2.16 -4.99 0.61
C VAL A 9 3.36 -5.04 1.55
N ASN A 10 4.46 -5.58 1.06
CA ASN A 10 5.72 -5.61 1.79
C ASN A 10 6.70 -4.67 1.12
N PHE A 11 7.29 -3.79 1.92
CA PHE A 11 8.32 -2.85 1.47
C PHE A 11 9.61 -3.14 2.22
N HIS A 12 10.71 -3.26 1.49
CA HIS A 12 12.04 -3.37 2.09
C HIS A 12 12.84 -2.16 1.64
N ILE A 13 13.00 -1.21 2.55
CA ILE A 13 13.51 0.12 2.21
C ILE A 13 14.97 0.22 2.65
N LYS A 14 15.81 0.81 1.80
CA LYS A 14 17.20 1.06 2.15
C LYS A 14 17.26 1.99 3.35
N GLU A 15 18.14 1.67 4.28
CA GLU A 15 18.20 2.37 5.56
C GLU A 15 18.32 3.89 5.39
N GLU A 16 19.15 4.32 4.44
CA GLU A 16 19.40 5.74 4.23
C GLU A 16 18.20 6.48 3.65
N TYR A 17 17.19 5.75 3.14
CA TYR A 17 16.01 6.37 2.53
C TYR A 17 14.73 6.21 3.36
N ILE A 18 14.82 5.65 4.55
CA ILE A 18 13.62 5.37 5.35
C ILE A 18 12.82 6.65 5.61
N ASP A 19 13.47 7.72 6.02
CA ASP A 19 12.76 8.96 6.35
C ASP A 19 12.09 9.55 5.11
N LYS A 20 12.79 9.56 3.98
CA LYS A 20 12.22 10.08 2.73
C LYS A 20 11.04 9.23 2.27
N TRP A 21 11.21 7.90 2.30
CA TRP A 21 10.15 7.00 1.90
C TRP A 21 8.92 7.16 2.81
N LYS A 22 9.15 7.20 4.12
CA LYS A 22 8.05 7.29 5.07
C LYS A 22 7.24 8.57 4.85
N LYS A 23 7.92 9.69 4.67
CA LYS A 23 7.23 10.95 4.40
C LYS A 23 6.39 10.87 3.14
N ALA A 24 6.97 10.34 2.07
CA ALA A 24 6.25 10.21 0.79
C ALA A 24 5.09 9.22 0.90
N ALA A 25 5.29 8.10 1.58
CA ALA A 25 4.25 7.10 1.75
C ALA A 25 3.06 7.66 2.53
N LEU A 26 3.33 8.42 3.60
CA LEU A 26 2.26 9.03 4.39
C LEU A 26 1.45 10.02 3.56
N GLN A 27 2.10 10.78 2.68
CA GLN A 27 1.40 11.71 1.81
C GLN A 27 0.49 10.98 0.82
N VAL A 28 0.99 9.87 0.26
CA VAL A 28 0.18 9.07 -0.66
C VAL A 28 -1.03 8.48 0.08
N LEU A 29 -0.82 7.97 1.30
CA LEU A 29 -1.91 7.38 2.08
C LEU A 29 -2.98 8.42 2.42
N GLU A 30 -2.57 9.65 2.74
CA GLU A 30 -3.54 10.72 2.98
C GLU A 30 -4.36 11.03 1.74
N SER A 31 -3.72 11.02 0.56
CA SER A 31 -4.45 11.23 -0.69
C SER A 31 -5.38 10.07 -0.99
N MET A 32 -4.94 8.82 -0.72
CA MET A 32 -5.78 7.64 -0.91
C MET A 32 -7.04 7.70 -0.08
N LYS A 33 -6.95 8.25 1.11
CA LYS A 33 -8.08 8.32 2.03
C LYS A 33 -9.26 9.10 1.43
N ALA A 34 -8.99 9.99 0.50
CA ALA A 34 -10.03 10.80 -0.16
C ALA A 34 -10.68 10.10 -1.35
N GLU A 35 -10.18 8.92 -1.76
CA GLU A 35 -10.76 8.20 -2.89
C GLU A 35 -12.05 7.51 -2.49
N ASP A 36 -13.03 7.54 -3.39
CA ASP A 36 -14.34 6.91 -3.11
C ASP A 36 -14.22 5.42 -2.86
N ALA A 37 -13.30 4.74 -3.55
CA ALA A 37 -13.15 3.29 -3.42
C ALA A 37 -12.32 2.88 -2.21
N PHE A 38 -11.68 3.81 -1.53
CA PHE A 38 -10.83 3.48 -0.38
C PHE A 38 -11.66 3.04 0.81
N ILE A 39 -11.25 1.96 1.47
CA ILE A 39 -11.91 1.47 2.68
C ILE A 39 -11.01 1.67 3.89
N SER A 40 -9.82 1.08 3.87
CA SER A 40 -8.91 1.19 5.02
C SER A 40 -7.48 0.84 4.64
N ALA A 41 -6.54 1.30 5.45
CA ALA A 41 -5.12 0.96 5.30
C ALA A 41 -4.46 1.00 6.67
N TYR A 42 -3.57 0.05 6.91
CA TYR A 42 -2.82 -0.04 8.15
C TYR A 42 -1.35 -0.22 7.82
N LEU A 43 -0.55 0.75 8.22
CA LEU A 43 0.88 0.75 7.96
C LEU A 43 1.64 0.38 9.23
N HIS A 44 2.49 -0.63 9.13
CA HIS A 44 3.30 -1.07 10.25
C HIS A 44 4.75 -1.20 9.83
N ARG A 45 5.65 -1.12 10.79
CA ARG A 45 7.03 -1.50 10.62
C ARG A 45 7.25 -2.79 11.39
N ASP A 46 8.01 -3.71 10.79
CA ASP A 46 8.35 -4.96 11.45
C ASP A 46 9.12 -4.64 12.74
N ALA A 47 8.69 -5.23 13.85
CA ALA A 47 9.29 -4.93 15.15
C ALA A 47 10.74 -5.39 15.24
N ASN A 48 11.14 -6.35 14.41
CA ASN A 48 12.47 -6.94 14.45
C ASN A 48 13.34 -6.54 13.26
N ASP A 49 12.80 -5.76 12.32
CA ASP A 49 13.55 -5.32 11.14
C ASP A 49 13.13 -3.90 10.79
N PRO A 50 13.93 -2.89 11.19
CA PRO A 50 13.54 -1.49 10.99
C PRO A 50 13.45 -1.06 9.54
N THR A 51 13.89 -1.89 8.59
CA THR A 51 13.82 -1.56 7.16
C THR A 51 12.63 -2.21 6.46
N HIS A 52 11.88 -3.05 7.17
CA HIS A 52 10.74 -3.78 6.60
C HIS A 52 9.44 -3.16 7.07
N PHE A 53 8.63 -2.73 6.10
CA PHE A 53 7.33 -2.12 6.38
C PHE A 53 6.23 -2.92 5.70
N THR A 54 5.07 -2.98 6.35
CA THR A 54 3.93 -3.71 5.82
C THR A 54 2.73 -2.78 5.74
N LEU A 55 1.93 -2.97 4.71
CA LEU A 55 0.74 -2.16 4.49
C LEU A 55 -0.41 -3.09 4.14
N TYR A 56 -1.42 -3.12 5.01
CA TYR A 56 -2.63 -3.91 4.77
C TYR A 56 -3.70 -2.95 4.28
N GLU A 57 -4.28 -3.21 3.10
CA GLU A 57 -5.23 -2.31 2.48
C GLU A 57 -6.51 -3.03 2.11
N LYS A 58 -7.62 -2.30 2.22
CA LYS A 58 -8.92 -2.76 1.74
C LYS A 58 -9.49 -1.69 0.81
N TRP A 59 -9.98 -2.12 -0.33
CA TRP A 59 -10.53 -1.23 -1.34
C TRP A 59 -11.82 -1.80 -1.91
N ASN A 60 -12.74 -0.92 -2.27
CA ASN A 60 -13.97 -1.31 -2.96
C ASN A 60 -13.71 -1.31 -4.47
N GLU A 61 -12.86 -2.22 -4.90
CA GLU A 61 -12.53 -2.44 -6.30
C GLU A 61 -12.90 -3.87 -6.66
N SER A 62 -13.18 -4.11 -7.94
CA SER A 62 -13.66 -5.43 -8.35
C SER A 62 -12.53 -6.47 -8.40
N SER A 63 -11.29 -6.04 -8.57
CA SER A 63 -10.15 -6.94 -8.68
C SER A 63 -8.85 -6.17 -8.46
N MET A 64 -7.77 -6.92 -8.24
CA MET A 64 -6.44 -6.30 -8.16
C MET A 64 -6.08 -5.64 -9.49
N GLU A 65 -6.49 -6.23 -10.60
CA GLU A 65 -6.23 -5.65 -11.91
C GLU A 65 -6.89 -4.28 -12.03
N THR A 66 -8.13 -4.17 -11.62
CA THR A 66 -8.86 -2.91 -11.64
C THR A 66 -8.21 -1.90 -10.69
N PHE A 67 -7.81 -2.36 -9.50
CA PHE A 67 -7.12 -1.51 -8.55
C PHE A 67 -5.84 -0.94 -9.14
N MET A 68 -5.01 -1.79 -9.74
CA MET A 68 -3.77 -1.35 -10.35
C MET A 68 -4.01 -0.28 -11.39
N LYS A 69 -5.00 -0.52 -12.25
CA LYS A 69 -5.33 0.40 -13.32
C LYS A 69 -5.85 1.73 -12.80
N ASN A 70 -6.78 1.68 -11.85
CA ASN A 70 -7.47 2.88 -11.39
C ASN A 70 -6.66 3.66 -10.38
N GLN A 71 -5.94 2.98 -9.50
CA GLN A 71 -5.30 3.63 -8.37
C GLN A 71 -3.79 3.79 -8.54
N LEU A 72 -3.08 2.72 -8.85
CA LEU A 72 -1.63 2.82 -8.96
C LEU A 72 -1.17 3.60 -10.19
N LYS A 73 -1.78 3.33 -11.34
CA LYS A 73 -1.36 3.93 -12.60
C LYS A 73 -2.20 5.13 -13.00
N GLY A 74 -3.39 5.26 -12.41
CA GLY A 74 -4.33 6.28 -12.82
C GLY A 74 -4.29 7.57 -12.03
N LYS A 75 -3.60 7.62 -10.90
CA LYS A 75 -3.64 8.78 -10.01
C LYS A 75 -2.33 9.56 -10.06
N SER A 76 -2.45 10.85 -10.36
CA SER A 76 -1.27 11.70 -10.50
C SER A 76 -0.48 11.84 -9.20
N TYR A 77 -1.15 11.78 -8.04
CA TYR A 77 -0.46 11.95 -6.77
C TYR A 77 0.49 10.80 -6.44
N ARG A 78 0.34 9.66 -7.15
CA ARG A 78 1.23 8.52 -6.94
C ARG A 78 2.44 8.51 -7.86
N LYS A 79 2.42 9.37 -8.87
CA LYS A 79 3.41 9.29 -9.96
C LYS A 79 4.84 9.44 -9.45
N GLU A 80 5.08 10.49 -8.68
CA GLU A 80 6.43 10.72 -8.16
C GLU A 80 6.84 9.63 -7.17
N TYR A 81 5.92 9.21 -6.33
CA TYR A 81 6.16 8.14 -5.37
C TYR A 81 6.58 6.85 -6.07
N GLU A 82 5.81 6.47 -7.11
CA GLU A 82 6.11 5.24 -7.85
C GLU A 82 7.45 5.34 -8.58
N ASN A 83 7.79 6.53 -9.07
CA ASN A 83 9.07 6.74 -9.74
C ASN A 83 10.25 6.62 -8.80
N GLN A 84 10.12 7.06 -7.55
CA GLN A 84 11.20 7.04 -6.59
C GLN A 84 11.33 5.71 -5.86
N LEU A 85 10.26 4.95 -5.78
CA LEU A 85 10.23 3.74 -4.98
C LEU A 85 11.36 2.74 -5.30
N PRO A 86 11.67 2.46 -6.58
CA PRO A 86 12.79 1.55 -6.88
C PRO A 86 14.12 2.03 -6.32
N LYS A 87 14.35 3.34 -6.33
CA LYS A 87 15.59 3.90 -5.82
C LYS A 87 15.70 3.70 -4.30
N TRP A 88 14.58 3.82 -3.60
CA TRP A 88 14.55 3.73 -2.14
C TRP A 88 14.51 2.29 -1.63
N SER A 89 14.18 1.34 -2.48
CA SER A 89 13.89 -0.05 -2.07
C SER A 89 15.11 -0.95 -2.24
N LYS A 90 15.27 -1.88 -1.29
CA LYS A 90 16.28 -2.94 -1.39
C LYS A 90 15.91 -3.94 -2.47
N CYS A 91 14.62 -4.16 -2.65
CA CYS A 91 14.06 -5.07 -3.63
C CYS A 91 12.66 -4.59 -3.96
N PRO A 92 12.07 -5.03 -5.09
CA PRO A 92 10.72 -4.62 -5.44
C PRO A 92 9.72 -4.97 -4.36
N ARG A 93 8.76 -4.08 -4.11
CA ARG A 93 7.68 -4.38 -3.17
C ARG A 93 6.87 -5.56 -3.69
N THR A 94 6.29 -6.32 -2.77
CA THR A 94 5.46 -7.47 -3.14
C THR A 94 4.04 -7.25 -2.65
N PHE A 95 3.10 -7.78 -3.43
CA PHE A 95 1.67 -7.74 -3.11
C PHE A 95 1.20 -9.16 -2.84
N SER A 96 0.44 -9.34 -1.77
CA SER A 96 -0.22 -10.62 -1.52
C SER A 96 -1.73 -10.36 -1.55
N ASN A 97 -2.40 -10.92 -2.54
CA ASN A 97 -3.86 -10.88 -2.59
C ASN A 97 -4.41 -11.76 -1.49
N LEU A 98 -5.35 -11.23 -0.74
CA LEU A 98 -5.93 -11.95 0.40
C LEU A 98 -7.37 -12.30 0.07
N GLU A 99 -7.72 -13.54 0.29
CA GLU A 99 -9.09 -14.01 0.11
C GLU A 99 -9.78 -13.96 1.47
N PRO A 100 -10.82 -13.13 1.64
CA PRO A 100 -11.51 -13.06 2.92
C PRO A 100 -12.18 -14.38 3.26
N LEU A 101 -11.90 -14.91 4.44
CA LEU A 101 -12.55 -16.14 4.91
C LEU A 101 -13.51 -15.86 6.06
N GLN A 102 -13.07 -15.09 7.03
CA GLN A 102 -13.85 -14.84 8.24
C GLN A 102 -13.31 -13.62 8.96
N GLU A 103 -14.19 -12.87 9.60
CA GLU A 103 -13.80 -11.72 10.43
C GLU A 103 -14.31 -11.92 11.85
N TRP A 104 -13.50 -11.52 12.80
CA TRP A 104 -13.89 -11.53 14.20
C TRP A 104 -13.64 -10.14 14.78
N HIS A 105 -14.61 -9.64 15.50
CA HIS A 105 -14.51 -8.35 16.18
C HIS A 105 -14.98 -8.49 17.60
N LYS A 106 -14.39 -7.69 18.50
CA LYS A 106 -14.81 -7.63 19.88
C LYS A 106 -15.98 -6.69 20.07
#